data_cd0e165f9faad8a8bb56f154d6f18a0e
#
_entry.id   cd0e165f9faad8a8bb56f154d6f18a0e
#
_cell.length_a   1.000
_cell.length_b   1.000
_cell.length_c   1.000
_cell.angle_alpha   90.00
_cell.angle_beta   90.00
_cell.angle_gamma   90.00
#
_symmetry.space_group_name_H-M   'P 1'
#
loop_
_entity.id
_entity.type
_entity.pdbx_description
1 polymer ?
#
loop_
_entity_poly.entity_id
_entity_poly.type
_entity_poly.pdbx_seq_one_letter_code
_entity_poly.pdbx_strand_id
1 'polypeptide(L)'
;MKSIQFYGPKDIRFEEVPIQPPQEGEVVVKVMSALTCGTDVKTYRRGHPVLIKEVPSGFGHEFSGIIEKVGRNVEGFKVGDRVVAANSAPCGKCFYCRHEEYNLCENLDLLNGAYAQYITVPARIVKKNMLILPDDMSFDRAAFCEPLANVVHGAYRTEIKEGQSVGIIGIGPIGLMFARVAKLMGARVIVAGRNPLKLKMAEDFAHADEIVDLKKYPNPEKIFKDFSDENKGLDVAIECVGLPEIWEQIFNCVRPGGTVHFFGGCKSGSKVSFDTTKMHYGDIKMLSVFHHTPKYFRKAFEYIASGEIEVEKLITETLPLDKVEYAMQQHIDGKAIKFLIKPWM
;
A
#
# COMPACT_ATOMS: atom_id res chain seq x y z
N MET A 1 26.35 -9.56 -0.47
CA MET A 1 24.96 -10.06 -0.37
C MET A 1 24.28 -10.02 -1.71
N LYS A 2 23.43 -10.98 -2.00
CA LYS A 2 22.60 -10.97 -3.20
C LYS A 2 21.50 -9.89 -3.08
N SER A 3 21.28 -9.13 -4.15
CA SER A 3 20.34 -8.01 -4.19
C SER A 3 19.84 -7.75 -5.61
N ILE A 4 18.65 -7.20 -5.73
CA ILE A 4 18.16 -6.61 -6.96
C ILE A 4 18.53 -5.14 -6.97
N GLN A 5 19.25 -4.72 -8.00
CA GLN A 5 19.65 -3.34 -8.22
C GLN A 5 18.88 -2.75 -9.41
N PHE A 6 18.35 -1.55 -9.24
CA PHE A 6 17.67 -0.80 -10.29
C PHE A 6 18.67 0.13 -11.00
N TYR A 7 18.82 -0.04 -12.31
CA TYR A 7 19.70 0.77 -13.18
C TYR A 7 18.93 1.76 -14.05
N GLY A 8 17.62 1.55 -14.20
CA GLY A 8 16.74 2.38 -15.01
C GLY A 8 15.45 1.67 -15.39
N PRO A 9 14.54 2.33 -16.11
CA PRO A 9 13.32 1.71 -16.58
C PRO A 9 13.59 0.42 -17.37
N LYS A 10 12.97 -0.68 -16.91
CA LYS A 10 13.13 -2.05 -17.45
C LYS A 10 14.56 -2.63 -17.35
N ASP A 11 15.38 -2.07 -16.47
CA ASP A 11 16.72 -2.58 -16.19
C ASP A 11 16.87 -2.73 -14.67
N ILE A 12 16.56 -3.94 -14.18
CA ILE A 12 16.86 -4.39 -12.84
C ILE A 12 17.78 -5.61 -12.93
N ARG A 13 18.77 -5.69 -12.06
CA ARG A 13 19.80 -6.72 -12.12
C ARG A 13 19.93 -7.44 -10.79
N PHE A 14 20.08 -8.75 -10.86
CA PHE A 14 20.42 -9.58 -9.72
C PHE A 14 21.93 -9.64 -9.57
N GLU A 15 22.46 -9.04 -8.51
CA GLU A 15 23.89 -8.83 -8.31
C GLU A 15 24.34 -9.13 -6.89
N GLU A 16 25.63 -9.31 -6.72
CA GLU A 16 26.28 -9.32 -5.40
C GLU A 16 26.83 -7.94 -5.08
N VAL A 17 26.36 -7.38 -3.96
CA VAL A 17 26.78 -6.07 -3.47
C VAL A 17 27.32 -6.18 -2.03
N PRO A 18 28.22 -5.30 -1.60
CA PRO A 18 28.72 -5.31 -0.22
C PRO A 18 27.60 -4.98 0.78
N ILE A 19 27.68 -5.57 1.98
CA ILE A 19 26.84 -5.18 3.11
C ILE A 19 27.53 -4.02 3.81
N GLN A 20 26.89 -2.85 3.82
CA GLN A 20 27.39 -1.71 4.57
C GLN A 20 27.21 -1.93 6.07
N PRO A 21 28.22 -1.65 6.91
CA PRO A 21 28.04 -1.69 8.35
C PRO A 21 27.06 -0.60 8.80
N PRO A 22 26.23 -0.88 9.82
CA PRO A 22 25.29 0.12 10.29
C PRO A 22 26.02 1.28 10.97
N GLN A 23 25.57 2.48 10.69
CA GLN A 23 26.01 3.70 11.35
C GLN A 23 25.29 3.87 12.71
N GLU A 24 25.52 5.02 13.34
CA GLU A 24 24.85 5.35 14.60
C GLU A 24 23.34 5.41 14.45
N GLY A 25 22.61 4.69 15.29
CA GLY A 25 21.15 4.58 15.27
C GLY A 25 20.58 3.65 14.21
N GLU A 26 21.40 3.11 13.31
CA GLU A 26 20.96 2.21 12.24
C GLU A 26 21.01 0.75 12.65
N VAL A 27 20.26 -0.08 11.96
CA VAL A 27 20.35 -1.53 12.06
C VAL A 27 20.47 -2.18 10.67
N VAL A 28 21.13 -3.32 10.59
CA VAL A 28 21.08 -4.20 9.42
C VAL A 28 20.08 -5.30 9.70
N VAL A 29 19.09 -5.44 8.85
CA VAL A 29 18.06 -6.48 8.92
C VAL A 29 18.34 -7.53 7.87
N LYS A 30 18.42 -8.80 8.29
CA LYS A 30 18.35 -9.98 7.42
C LYS A 30 16.91 -10.11 6.94
N VAL A 31 16.65 -9.82 5.66
CA VAL A 31 15.32 -9.85 5.09
C VAL A 31 14.83 -11.29 4.98
N MET A 32 13.76 -11.62 5.65
CA MET A 32 13.14 -12.94 5.62
C MET A 32 11.98 -13.01 4.64
N SER A 33 11.31 -11.87 4.42
CA SER A 33 10.18 -11.73 3.50
C SER A 33 10.14 -10.31 2.94
N ALA A 34 9.94 -10.20 1.63
CA ALA A 34 9.61 -8.95 0.97
C ALA A 34 8.40 -9.14 0.03
N LEU A 35 7.65 -8.08 -0.22
CA LEU A 35 6.47 -8.13 -1.06
C LEU A 35 6.60 -7.22 -2.27
N THR A 36 5.98 -7.62 -3.37
CA THR A 36 5.91 -6.76 -4.56
C THR A 36 4.78 -5.72 -4.43
N CYS A 37 5.03 -4.51 -4.93
CA CYS A 37 4.11 -3.38 -4.89
C CYS A 37 3.79 -2.83 -6.29
N GLY A 38 2.60 -2.25 -6.46
CA GLY A 38 2.26 -1.50 -7.68
C GLY A 38 3.20 -0.32 -7.94
N THR A 39 3.81 0.25 -6.89
CA THR A 39 4.85 1.28 -7.01
C THR A 39 6.13 0.72 -7.63
N ASP A 40 6.53 -0.51 -7.28
CA ASP A 40 7.69 -1.18 -7.89
C ASP A 40 7.46 -1.41 -9.38
N VAL A 41 6.25 -1.85 -9.75
CA VAL A 41 5.86 -2.02 -11.17
C VAL A 41 5.92 -0.70 -11.93
N LYS A 42 5.41 0.39 -11.33
CA LYS A 42 5.49 1.74 -11.93
C LYS A 42 6.95 2.19 -12.07
N THR A 43 7.78 1.96 -11.04
CA THR A 43 9.21 2.28 -11.03
C THR A 43 9.96 1.48 -12.08
N TYR A 44 9.73 0.17 -12.16
CA TYR A 44 10.30 -0.69 -13.21
C TYR A 44 9.96 -0.20 -14.62
N ARG A 45 8.73 0.25 -14.85
CA ARG A 45 8.28 0.69 -16.19
C ARG A 45 8.82 2.07 -16.61
N ARG A 46 8.97 3.03 -15.68
CA ARG A 46 9.20 4.43 -16.02
C ARG A 46 10.12 5.21 -15.06
N GLY A 47 10.71 4.54 -14.07
CA GLY A 47 11.42 5.19 -12.98
C GLY A 47 10.48 5.86 -11.96
N HIS A 48 11.08 6.36 -10.86
CA HIS A 48 10.36 7.06 -9.81
C HIS A 48 11.26 8.14 -9.19
N PRO A 49 11.04 9.43 -9.49
CA PRO A 49 11.99 10.49 -9.14
C PRO A 49 12.17 10.74 -7.63
N VAL A 50 11.22 10.28 -6.81
CA VAL A 50 11.28 10.45 -5.35
C VAL A 50 11.94 9.25 -4.66
N LEU A 51 11.63 8.02 -5.10
CA LEU A 51 12.18 6.80 -4.50
C LEU A 51 13.59 6.47 -5.03
N ILE A 52 13.84 6.79 -6.30
CA ILE A 52 15.11 6.53 -6.98
C ILE A 52 15.79 7.86 -7.24
N LYS A 53 16.72 8.23 -6.38
CA LYS A 53 17.48 9.48 -6.48
C LYS A 53 18.74 9.33 -7.33
N GLU A 54 19.30 8.14 -7.35
CA GLU A 54 20.52 7.78 -8.07
C GLU A 54 20.45 6.33 -8.55
N VAL A 55 21.24 5.98 -9.53
CA VAL A 55 21.38 4.62 -10.05
C VAL A 55 22.86 4.21 -10.09
N PRO A 56 23.23 2.96 -9.77
CA PRO A 56 22.34 1.88 -9.32
C PRO A 56 21.77 2.13 -7.92
N SER A 57 20.56 1.62 -7.67
CA SER A 57 19.86 1.77 -6.40
C SER A 57 19.24 0.44 -6.00
N GLY A 58 19.17 0.16 -4.70
CA GLY A 58 18.38 -0.95 -4.20
C GLY A 58 16.91 -0.85 -4.63
N PHE A 59 16.19 -1.97 -4.69
CA PHE A 59 14.82 -2.04 -5.19
C PHE A 59 13.89 -2.77 -4.22
N GLY A 60 12.59 -2.36 -4.16
CA GLY A 60 11.61 -2.89 -3.22
C GLY A 60 11.59 -2.17 -1.87
N HIS A 61 10.44 -2.14 -1.19
CA HIS A 61 10.26 -1.33 0.02
C HIS A 61 9.29 -1.91 1.07
N GLU A 62 8.70 -3.07 0.83
CA GLU A 62 7.83 -3.78 1.78
C GLU A 62 8.59 -5.02 2.29
N PHE A 63 8.92 -5.10 3.58
CA PHE A 63 9.74 -6.20 4.11
C PHE A 63 9.57 -6.44 5.61
N SER A 64 10.02 -7.61 6.05
CA SER A 64 10.21 -7.99 7.43
C SER A 64 11.43 -8.91 7.56
N GLY A 65 12.00 -9.02 8.76
CA GLY A 65 13.18 -9.84 8.94
C GLY A 65 13.69 -9.91 10.36
N ILE A 66 14.97 -10.25 10.49
CA ILE A 66 15.68 -10.42 11.76
C ILE A 66 16.83 -9.41 11.82
N ILE A 67 17.01 -8.73 12.92
CA ILE A 67 18.15 -7.82 13.13
C ILE A 67 19.43 -8.64 13.16
N GLU A 68 20.30 -8.40 12.18
CA GLU A 68 21.61 -9.05 12.03
C GLU A 68 22.73 -8.25 12.70
N LYS A 69 22.66 -6.91 12.59
CA LYS A 69 23.65 -6.00 13.21
C LYS A 69 22.96 -4.75 13.74
N VAL A 70 23.51 -4.22 14.82
CA VAL A 70 23.02 -3.00 15.48
C VAL A 70 24.13 -1.96 15.51
N GLY A 71 23.84 -0.75 15.07
CA GLY A 71 24.74 0.40 15.17
C GLY A 71 24.84 0.93 16.60
N ARG A 72 25.74 1.88 16.83
CA ARG A 72 25.86 2.53 18.15
C ARG A 72 24.58 3.29 18.46
N ASN A 73 24.26 3.43 19.75
CA ASN A 73 23.14 4.24 20.26
C ASN A 73 21.73 3.84 19.71
N VAL A 74 21.55 2.59 19.32
CA VAL A 74 20.24 2.01 19.04
C VAL A 74 19.59 1.62 20.37
N GLU A 75 18.40 2.09 20.63
CA GLU A 75 17.64 1.79 21.83
C GLU A 75 16.42 0.91 21.49
N GLY A 76 16.10 -0.05 22.36
CA GLY A 76 14.90 -0.89 22.25
C GLY A 76 14.97 -2.04 21.25
N PHE A 77 16.13 -2.22 20.58
CA PHE A 77 16.35 -3.29 19.60
C PHE A 77 17.72 -3.95 19.81
N LYS A 78 17.79 -5.27 19.56
CA LYS A 78 19.01 -6.07 19.64
C LYS A 78 19.11 -7.06 18.49
N VAL A 79 20.32 -7.59 18.26
CA VAL A 79 20.56 -8.70 17.32
C VAL A 79 19.67 -9.88 17.67
N GLY A 80 19.04 -10.46 16.65
CA GLY A 80 18.10 -11.56 16.76
C GLY A 80 16.63 -11.14 16.88
N ASP A 81 16.32 -9.87 17.16
CA ASP A 81 14.93 -9.42 17.18
C ASP A 81 14.27 -9.58 15.82
N ARG A 82 13.05 -10.10 15.83
CA ARG A 82 12.18 -10.25 14.67
C ARG A 82 11.45 -8.92 14.46
N VAL A 83 11.60 -8.31 13.30
CA VAL A 83 11.12 -6.94 13.07
C VAL A 83 10.41 -6.75 11.74
N VAL A 84 9.54 -5.74 11.70
CA VAL A 84 9.05 -5.08 10.49
C VAL A 84 9.38 -3.61 10.55
N ALA A 85 9.75 -3.02 9.44
CA ALA A 85 9.97 -1.59 9.34
C ALA A 85 9.15 -0.99 8.20
N ALA A 86 8.66 0.22 8.40
CA ALA A 86 8.08 1.00 7.32
C ALA A 86 9.17 1.49 6.36
N ASN A 87 8.79 1.84 5.15
CA ASN A 87 9.69 2.40 4.15
C ASN A 87 9.98 3.89 4.32
N SER A 88 9.49 4.51 5.41
CA SER A 88 9.73 5.94 5.66
C SER A 88 9.60 6.33 7.13
N ALA A 89 10.18 7.49 7.47
CA ALA A 89 9.94 8.16 8.74
C ALA A 89 9.98 9.69 8.63
N PRO A 90 9.04 10.41 9.29
CA PRO A 90 8.99 11.87 9.28
C PRO A 90 10.08 12.48 10.17
N CYS A 91 10.56 13.69 9.82
CA CYS A 91 11.60 14.38 10.59
C CYS A 91 11.15 14.82 11.99
N GLY A 92 9.85 15.06 12.18
CA GLY A 92 9.27 15.48 13.47
C GLY A 92 9.38 16.98 13.81
N LYS A 93 9.99 17.81 12.94
CA LYS A 93 10.27 19.23 13.23
C LYS A 93 9.89 20.24 12.15
N CYS A 94 9.62 19.81 10.92
CA CYS A 94 9.19 20.70 9.83
C CYS A 94 7.76 21.20 10.04
N PHE A 95 7.32 22.10 9.18
CA PHE A 95 5.98 22.68 9.25
C PHE A 95 4.90 21.59 9.34
N TYR A 96 4.86 20.66 8.42
CA TYR A 96 3.86 19.59 8.38
C TYR A 96 3.93 18.65 9.59
N CYS A 97 5.14 18.32 10.06
CA CYS A 97 5.26 17.50 11.27
C CYS A 97 4.72 18.17 12.53
N ARG A 98 4.85 19.50 12.67
CA ARG A 98 4.28 20.24 13.78
C ARG A 98 2.76 20.34 13.73
N HIS A 99 2.15 20.14 12.54
CA HIS A 99 0.71 20.06 12.33
C HIS A 99 0.20 18.61 12.25
N GLU A 100 1.02 17.62 12.66
CA GLU A 100 0.70 16.19 12.64
C GLU A 100 0.45 15.60 11.25
N GLU A 101 0.77 16.33 10.20
CA GLU A 101 0.70 15.90 8.81
C GLU A 101 1.99 15.18 8.39
N TYR A 102 2.34 14.12 9.12
CA TYR A 102 3.62 13.41 9.02
C TYR A 102 3.91 12.84 7.64
N ASN A 103 2.88 12.47 6.89
CA ASN A 103 2.98 11.98 5.51
C ASN A 103 3.41 13.06 4.51
N LEU A 104 3.25 14.34 4.86
CA LEU A 104 3.66 15.50 4.06
C LEU A 104 5.01 16.08 4.51
N CYS A 105 5.75 15.36 5.33
CA CYS A 105 7.04 15.82 5.85
C CYS A 105 7.99 16.29 4.75
N GLU A 106 8.51 17.53 4.86
CA GLU A 106 9.46 18.13 3.92
C GLU A 106 10.80 17.39 3.82
N ASN A 107 11.13 16.63 4.86
CA ASN A 107 12.35 15.83 4.95
C ASN A 107 12.00 14.40 5.40
N LEU A 108 11.18 13.73 4.58
CA LEU A 108 10.80 12.35 4.80
C LEU A 108 12.00 11.44 4.47
N ASP A 109 12.45 10.63 5.45
CA ASP A 109 13.38 9.55 5.15
C ASP A 109 12.63 8.48 4.35
N LEU A 110 13.25 8.01 3.28
CA LEU A 110 12.71 6.94 2.46
C LEU A 110 13.70 5.79 2.41
N LEU A 111 13.19 4.56 2.49
CA LEU A 111 13.95 3.34 2.43
C LEU A 111 13.51 2.51 1.23
N ASN A 112 14.48 2.11 0.42
CA ASN A 112 14.32 1.21 -0.71
C ASN A 112 15.43 0.15 -0.66
N GLY A 113 15.25 -1.02 -1.31
CA GLY A 113 16.25 -2.08 -1.31
C GLY A 113 15.82 -3.35 -0.59
N ALA A 114 14.51 -3.56 -0.39
CA ALA A 114 13.97 -4.74 0.28
C ALA A 114 14.16 -6.05 -0.51
N TYR A 115 14.37 -5.98 -1.84
CA TYR A 115 14.71 -7.16 -2.63
C TYR A 115 16.20 -7.46 -2.53
N ALA A 116 16.64 -7.79 -1.32
CA ALA A 116 18.01 -8.13 -0.98
C ALA A 116 18.04 -9.08 0.21
N GLN A 117 19.18 -9.77 0.40
CA GLN A 117 19.39 -10.62 1.58
C GLN A 117 19.47 -9.80 2.88
N TYR A 118 19.98 -8.58 2.81
CA TYR A 118 20.07 -7.66 3.94
C TYR A 118 19.70 -6.25 3.50
N ILE A 119 19.13 -5.49 4.44
CA ILE A 119 18.82 -4.07 4.25
C ILE A 119 19.28 -3.28 5.48
N THR A 120 19.93 -2.14 5.25
CA THR A 120 20.26 -1.21 6.33
C THR A 120 19.09 -0.26 6.53
N VAL A 121 18.50 -0.27 7.74
CA VAL A 121 17.37 0.57 8.11
C VAL A 121 17.90 1.86 8.75
N PRO A 122 17.58 3.04 8.18
CA PRO A 122 18.03 4.34 8.70
C PRO A 122 17.58 4.61 10.13
N ALA A 123 18.39 5.29 10.90
CA ALA A 123 18.18 5.60 12.32
C ALA A 123 16.80 6.17 12.64
N ARG A 124 16.28 7.06 11.79
CA ARG A 124 14.96 7.67 12.00
C ARG A 124 13.83 6.66 11.83
N ILE A 125 13.95 5.73 10.87
CA ILE A 125 12.97 4.66 10.69
C ILE A 125 13.04 3.69 11.86
N VAL A 126 14.24 3.29 12.30
CA VAL A 126 14.45 2.47 13.51
C VAL A 126 13.70 3.09 14.69
N LYS A 127 13.92 4.36 14.95
CA LYS A 127 13.34 5.06 16.11
C LYS A 127 11.83 5.25 16.03
N LYS A 128 11.24 5.43 14.84
CA LYS A 128 9.85 5.87 14.71
C LYS A 128 8.91 4.83 14.12
N ASN A 129 9.41 4.00 13.20
CA ASN A 129 8.60 3.15 12.34
C ASN A 129 9.18 1.73 12.17
N MET A 130 9.87 1.21 13.17
CA MET A 130 10.25 -0.21 13.26
C MET A 130 9.57 -0.82 14.49
N LEU A 131 9.05 -2.05 14.35
CA LEU A 131 8.29 -2.75 15.38
C LEU A 131 8.83 -4.17 15.54
N ILE A 132 8.87 -4.65 16.79
CA ILE A 132 9.20 -6.04 17.11
C ILE A 132 7.96 -6.90 16.83
N LEU A 133 8.16 -8.06 16.18
CA LEU A 133 7.08 -8.99 15.89
C LEU A 133 6.78 -9.87 17.10
N PRO A 134 5.50 -10.14 17.39
CA PRO A 134 5.11 -11.23 18.26
C PRO A 134 5.66 -12.57 17.77
N ASP A 135 5.87 -13.52 18.68
CA ASP A 135 6.48 -14.83 18.35
C ASP A 135 5.64 -15.63 17.34
N ASP A 136 4.33 -15.48 17.37
CA ASP A 136 3.36 -16.16 16.50
C ASP A 136 3.12 -15.47 15.16
N MET A 137 3.61 -14.24 14.98
CA MET A 137 3.46 -13.50 13.71
C MET A 137 4.53 -13.92 12.70
N SER A 138 4.14 -14.46 11.54
CA SER A 138 5.09 -14.80 10.48
C SER A 138 5.68 -13.55 9.82
N PHE A 139 6.89 -13.67 9.26
CA PHE A 139 7.50 -12.60 8.46
C PHE A 139 6.65 -12.26 7.23
N ASP A 140 5.99 -13.25 6.63
CA ASP A 140 5.17 -13.09 5.45
C ASP A 140 3.99 -12.15 5.72
N ARG A 141 3.31 -12.33 6.86
CA ARG A 141 2.24 -11.44 7.32
C ARG A 141 2.78 -10.05 7.66
N ALA A 142 3.89 -9.99 8.38
CA ALA A 142 4.47 -8.73 8.84
C ALA A 142 4.85 -7.80 7.68
N ALA A 143 5.35 -8.33 6.56
CA ALA A 143 5.71 -7.54 5.39
C ALA A 143 4.54 -6.72 4.80
N PHE A 144 3.28 -7.11 5.07
CA PHE A 144 2.10 -6.35 4.66
C PHE A 144 1.81 -5.10 5.51
N CYS A 145 2.54 -4.87 6.60
CA CYS A 145 2.29 -3.69 7.45
C CYS A 145 2.42 -2.38 6.69
N GLU A 146 3.40 -2.26 5.78
CA GLU A 146 3.60 -1.04 5.00
C GLU A 146 2.41 -0.75 4.06
N PRO A 147 2.03 -1.65 3.13
CA PRO A 147 0.91 -1.37 2.23
C PRO A 147 -0.43 -1.26 2.96
N LEU A 148 -0.66 -2.02 4.01
CA LEU A 148 -1.88 -1.90 4.81
C LEU A 148 -1.93 -0.57 5.58
N ALA A 149 -0.79 -0.03 6.03
CA ALA A 149 -0.75 1.27 6.70
C ALA A 149 -1.23 2.42 5.81
N ASN A 150 -0.94 2.37 4.51
CA ASN A 150 -1.44 3.33 3.54
C ASN A 150 -2.98 3.24 3.42
N VAL A 151 -3.51 2.03 3.38
CA VAL A 151 -4.95 1.77 3.31
C VAL A 151 -5.66 2.22 4.59
N VAL A 152 -5.12 1.85 5.76
CA VAL A 152 -5.66 2.26 7.07
C VAL A 152 -5.68 3.79 7.19
N HIS A 153 -4.59 4.47 6.80
CA HIS A 153 -4.56 5.94 6.76
C HIS A 153 -5.70 6.48 5.88
N GLY A 154 -5.84 5.95 4.67
CA GLY A 154 -6.91 6.35 3.75
C GLY A 154 -8.31 6.14 4.32
N ALA A 155 -8.59 4.97 4.88
CA ALA A 155 -9.90 4.61 5.43
C ALA A 155 -10.27 5.51 6.62
N TYR A 156 -9.34 5.77 7.54
CA TYR A 156 -9.60 6.67 8.68
C TYR A 156 -9.79 8.13 8.25
N ARG A 157 -9.03 8.61 7.25
CA ARG A 157 -9.22 9.97 6.72
C ARG A 157 -10.53 10.13 5.93
N THR A 158 -11.06 9.04 5.39
CA THR A 158 -12.36 9.00 4.74
C THR A 158 -13.50 9.06 5.75
N GLU A 159 -13.23 8.76 7.03
CA GLU A 159 -14.20 8.74 8.11
C GLU A 159 -15.36 7.76 7.85
N ILE A 160 -15.02 6.57 7.33
CA ILE A 160 -16.00 5.51 7.10
C ILE A 160 -16.70 5.17 8.42
N LYS A 161 -18.04 5.08 8.37
CA LYS A 161 -18.89 4.78 9.54
C LYS A 161 -19.64 3.47 9.34
N GLU A 162 -19.99 2.84 10.44
CA GLU A 162 -20.87 1.68 10.46
C GLU A 162 -22.19 1.95 9.70
N GLY A 163 -22.62 0.99 8.91
CA GLY A 163 -23.84 1.03 8.12
C GLY A 163 -23.73 1.80 6.81
N GLN A 164 -22.66 2.55 6.57
CA GLN A 164 -22.49 3.27 5.29
C GLN A 164 -22.26 2.31 4.12
N SER A 165 -22.76 2.68 2.95
CA SER A 165 -22.43 2.05 1.68
C SER A 165 -21.10 2.57 1.13
N VAL A 166 -20.14 1.65 0.95
CA VAL A 166 -18.80 1.97 0.44
C VAL A 166 -18.56 1.26 -0.88
N GLY A 167 -18.44 2.00 -1.96
CA GLY A 167 -18.10 1.47 -3.29
C GLY A 167 -16.62 1.65 -3.60
N ILE A 168 -15.99 0.61 -4.14
CA ILE A 168 -14.55 0.63 -4.47
C ILE A 168 -14.35 0.24 -5.92
N ILE A 169 -13.71 1.12 -6.71
CA ILE A 169 -13.27 0.82 -8.08
C ILE A 169 -11.76 0.56 -8.06
N GLY A 170 -11.35 -0.59 -8.61
CA GLY A 170 -9.95 -1.00 -8.66
C GLY A 170 -9.61 -1.98 -7.55
N ILE A 171 -9.90 -3.25 -7.79
CA ILE A 171 -9.66 -4.37 -6.87
C ILE A 171 -8.26 -4.99 -7.02
N GLY A 172 -7.22 -4.14 -7.09
CA GLY A 172 -5.85 -4.54 -6.83
C GLY A 172 -5.62 -4.80 -5.33
N PRO A 173 -4.37 -5.12 -4.90
CA PRO A 173 -4.07 -5.37 -3.48
C PRO A 173 -4.59 -4.26 -2.56
N ILE A 174 -4.42 -3.02 -2.97
CA ILE A 174 -4.87 -1.83 -2.22
C ILE A 174 -6.40 -1.79 -2.10
N GLY A 175 -7.12 -1.93 -3.21
CA GLY A 175 -8.60 -1.90 -3.18
C GLY A 175 -9.20 -3.07 -2.39
N LEU A 176 -8.59 -4.26 -2.47
CA LEU A 176 -8.97 -5.42 -1.66
C LEU A 176 -8.76 -5.16 -0.16
N MET A 177 -7.62 -4.57 0.21
CA MET A 177 -7.37 -4.19 1.61
C MET A 177 -8.30 -3.06 2.07
N PHE A 178 -8.64 -2.07 1.22
CA PHE A 178 -9.67 -1.07 1.54
C PHE A 178 -11.04 -1.73 1.80
N ALA A 179 -11.44 -2.66 0.95
CA ALA A 179 -12.69 -3.39 1.13
C ALA A 179 -12.71 -4.12 2.48
N ARG A 180 -11.62 -4.82 2.83
CA ARG A 180 -11.51 -5.51 4.12
C ARG A 180 -11.55 -4.56 5.31
N VAL A 181 -10.81 -3.45 5.25
CA VAL A 181 -10.81 -2.43 6.33
C VAL A 181 -12.19 -1.78 6.47
N ALA A 182 -12.86 -1.44 5.36
CA ALA A 182 -14.21 -0.89 5.38
C ALA A 182 -15.22 -1.88 6.01
N LYS A 183 -15.08 -3.18 5.71
CA LYS A 183 -15.88 -4.24 6.38
C LYS A 183 -15.65 -4.25 7.89
N LEU A 184 -14.40 -4.16 8.34
CA LEU A 184 -14.07 -4.09 9.78
C LEU A 184 -14.59 -2.82 10.46
N MET A 185 -14.79 -1.73 9.70
CA MET A 185 -15.43 -0.51 10.17
C MET A 185 -16.98 -0.58 10.15
N GLY A 186 -17.56 -1.75 9.81
CA GLY A 186 -19.01 -1.98 9.80
C GLY A 186 -19.74 -1.49 8.55
N ALA A 187 -19.03 -1.14 7.47
CA ALA A 187 -19.64 -0.69 6.23
C ALA A 187 -20.22 -1.85 5.40
N ARG A 188 -21.23 -1.54 4.60
CA ARG A 188 -21.65 -2.36 3.46
C ARG A 188 -20.76 -2.06 2.27
N VAL A 189 -20.03 -3.05 1.78
CA VAL A 189 -18.97 -2.88 0.78
C VAL A 189 -19.36 -3.45 -0.57
N ILE A 190 -19.29 -2.61 -1.60
CA ILE A 190 -19.50 -2.97 -3.00
C ILE A 190 -18.19 -2.77 -3.75
N VAL A 191 -17.67 -3.80 -4.38
CA VAL A 191 -16.42 -3.71 -5.15
C VAL A 191 -16.66 -3.89 -6.63
N ALA A 192 -15.92 -3.15 -7.45
CA ALA A 192 -16.03 -3.21 -8.90
C ALA A 192 -14.66 -3.41 -9.56
N GLY A 193 -14.55 -4.40 -10.44
CA GLY A 193 -13.31 -4.74 -11.13
C GLY A 193 -13.51 -5.56 -12.40
N ARG A 194 -12.39 -5.89 -13.08
CA ARG A 194 -12.42 -6.59 -14.37
C ARG A 194 -11.66 -7.93 -14.38
N ASN A 195 -10.86 -8.17 -13.35
CA ASN A 195 -9.95 -9.33 -13.32
C ASN A 195 -10.58 -10.47 -12.51
N PRO A 196 -10.84 -11.67 -13.09
CA PRO A 196 -11.50 -12.77 -12.40
C PRO A 196 -10.81 -13.23 -11.11
N LEU A 197 -9.46 -13.29 -11.12
CA LEU A 197 -8.68 -13.64 -9.92
C LEU A 197 -8.95 -12.65 -8.78
N LYS A 198 -8.98 -11.35 -9.09
CA LYS A 198 -9.20 -10.29 -8.11
C LYS A 198 -10.66 -10.20 -7.66
N LEU A 199 -11.62 -10.51 -8.55
CA LEU A 199 -13.03 -10.60 -8.18
C LEU A 199 -13.25 -11.75 -7.17
N LYS A 200 -12.60 -12.90 -7.37
CA LYS A 200 -12.64 -13.99 -6.39
C LYS A 200 -12.05 -13.58 -5.03
N MET A 201 -10.93 -12.85 -5.03
CA MET A 201 -10.34 -12.35 -3.77
C MET A 201 -11.22 -11.31 -3.06
N ALA A 202 -12.09 -10.61 -3.78
CA ALA A 202 -13.06 -9.71 -3.15
C ALA A 202 -14.08 -10.48 -2.28
N GLU A 203 -14.38 -11.74 -2.63
CA GLU A 203 -15.17 -12.66 -1.82
C GLU A 203 -14.33 -13.29 -0.70
N ASP A 204 -13.24 -13.98 -1.08
CA ASP A 204 -12.46 -14.86 -0.20
C ASP A 204 -11.67 -14.10 0.90
N PHE A 205 -11.22 -12.87 0.59
CA PHE A 205 -10.38 -12.07 1.48
C PHE A 205 -11.12 -10.83 2.02
N ALA A 206 -11.74 -10.05 1.11
CA ALA A 206 -12.33 -8.78 1.51
C ALA A 206 -13.73 -8.93 2.14
N HIS A 207 -14.40 -10.07 1.90
CA HIS A 207 -15.77 -10.32 2.34
C HIS A 207 -16.74 -9.21 1.90
N ALA A 208 -16.56 -8.75 0.64
CA ALA A 208 -17.42 -7.73 0.06
C ALA A 208 -18.88 -8.24 -0.01
N ASP A 209 -19.84 -7.34 0.25
CA ASP A 209 -21.27 -7.69 0.19
C ASP A 209 -21.74 -7.83 -1.26
N GLU A 210 -21.19 -7.02 -2.17
CA GLU A 210 -21.51 -7.08 -3.59
C GLU A 210 -20.23 -7.01 -4.44
N ILE A 211 -20.16 -7.86 -5.46
CA ILE A 211 -18.98 -7.98 -6.34
C ILE A 211 -19.41 -7.79 -7.79
N VAL A 212 -18.91 -6.73 -8.42
CA VAL A 212 -19.29 -6.32 -9.77
C VAL A 212 -18.19 -6.57 -10.78
N ASP A 213 -18.49 -7.40 -11.80
CA ASP A 213 -17.63 -7.56 -12.97
C ASP A 213 -17.90 -6.47 -14.01
N LEU A 214 -17.01 -5.47 -14.08
CA LEU A 214 -17.10 -4.37 -15.03
C LEU A 214 -16.89 -4.77 -16.49
N LYS A 215 -16.57 -6.02 -16.80
CA LYS A 215 -16.63 -6.53 -18.17
C LYS A 215 -18.07 -6.83 -18.60
N LYS A 216 -18.88 -7.30 -17.65
CA LYS A 216 -20.30 -7.62 -17.89
C LYS A 216 -21.18 -6.36 -17.72
N TYR A 217 -20.79 -5.51 -16.76
CA TYR A 217 -21.55 -4.33 -16.37
C TYR A 217 -20.64 -3.09 -16.42
N PRO A 218 -20.44 -2.48 -17.57
CA PRO A 218 -19.38 -1.46 -17.77
C PRO A 218 -19.68 -0.09 -17.18
N ASN A 219 -20.90 0.15 -16.66
CA ASN A 219 -21.29 1.43 -16.06
C ASN A 219 -21.31 1.35 -14.53
N PRO A 220 -20.20 1.75 -13.84
CA PRO A 220 -20.13 1.70 -12.38
C PRO A 220 -21.10 2.66 -11.70
N GLU A 221 -21.41 3.82 -12.29
CA GLU A 221 -22.36 4.80 -11.74
C GLU A 221 -23.74 4.18 -11.55
N LYS A 222 -24.26 3.56 -12.63
CA LYS A 222 -25.58 2.90 -12.58
C LYS A 222 -25.59 1.79 -11.53
N ILE A 223 -24.55 0.94 -11.51
CA ILE A 223 -24.51 -0.22 -10.62
C ILE A 223 -24.39 0.19 -9.16
N PHE A 224 -23.51 1.13 -8.83
CA PHE A 224 -23.36 1.59 -7.46
C PHE A 224 -24.66 2.29 -6.98
N LYS A 225 -25.37 2.94 -7.90
CA LYS A 225 -26.68 3.50 -7.60
C LYS A 225 -27.71 2.41 -7.32
N ASP A 226 -27.77 1.37 -8.17
CA ASP A 226 -28.71 0.25 -8.02
C ASP A 226 -28.46 -0.53 -6.69
N PHE A 227 -27.23 -0.59 -6.21
CA PHE A 227 -26.85 -1.20 -4.93
C PHE A 227 -26.86 -0.25 -3.72
N SER A 228 -27.21 1.02 -3.91
CA SER A 228 -27.31 1.99 -2.82
C SER A 228 -28.72 2.12 -2.28
N ASP A 229 -28.85 2.67 -1.08
CA ASP A 229 -30.15 2.89 -0.45
C ASP A 229 -31.01 3.83 -1.30
N GLU A 230 -32.25 3.44 -1.53
CA GLU A 230 -33.23 4.14 -2.37
C GLU A 230 -32.68 4.55 -3.76
N ASN A 231 -31.65 3.88 -4.26
CA ASN A 231 -30.97 4.21 -5.52
C ASN A 231 -30.43 5.67 -5.57
N LYS A 232 -30.01 6.22 -4.42
CA LYS A 232 -29.51 7.60 -4.33
C LYS A 232 -28.02 7.75 -4.68
N GLY A 233 -27.25 6.70 -4.64
CA GLY A 233 -25.79 6.66 -4.74
C GLY A 233 -25.13 6.30 -3.42
N LEU A 234 -23.84 6.09 -3.46
CA LEU A 234 -23.04 5.62 -2.31
C LEU A 234 -22.82 6.73 -1.25
N ASP A 235 -22.67 6.33 0.02
CA ASP A 235 -22.17 7.23 1.05
C ASP A 235 -20.69 7.57 0.82
N VAL A 236 -19.92 6.56 0.42
CA VAL A 236 -18.47 6.70 0.17
C VAL A 236 -18.10 5.96 -1.12
N ALA A 237 -17.32 6.61 -1.97
CA ALA A 237 -16.74 5.99 -3.15
C ALA A 237 -15.22 6.13 -3.16
N ILE A 238 -14.49 5.02 -3.33
CA ILE A 238 -13.01 4.96 -3.27
C ILE A 238 -12.45 4.52 -4.60
N GLU A 239 -11.53 5.29 -5.15
CA GLU A 239 -10.83 5.03 -6.39
C GLU A 239 -9.43 4.48 -6.11
N CYS A 240 -9.10 3.28 -6.63
CA CYS A 240 -7.82 2.59 -6.43
C CYS A 240 -7.11 2.18 -7.73
N VAL A 241 -7.43 2.82 -8.86
CA VAL A 241 -6.84 2.53 -10.19
C VAL A 241 -5.76 3.54 -10.57
N GLY A 242 -6.04 4.84 -10.38
CA GLY A 242 -5.17 5.96 -10.74
C GLY A 242 -5.23 6.34 -12.21
N LEU A 243 -6.42 6.41 -12.78
CA LEU A 243 -6.69 6.89 -14.13
C LEU A 243 -7.65 8.07 -14.10
N PRO A 244 -7.41 9.14 -14.89
CA PRO A 244 -8.27 10.34 -14.90
C PRO A 244 -9.75 10.02 -15.15
N GLU A 245 -10.03 9.16 -16.12
CA GLU A 245 -11.40 8.76 -16.47
C GLU A 245 -12.10 7.99 -15.33
N ILE A 246 -11.38 7.27 -14.49
CA ILE A 246 -11.95 6.60 -13.32
C ILE A 246 -12.19 7.59 -12.18
N TRP A 247 -11.33 8.60 -12.05
CA TRP A 247 -11.57 9.71 -11.11
C TRP A 247 -12.86 10.44 -11.43
N GLU A 248 -13.11 10.77 -12.71
CA GLU A 248 -14.35 11.40 -13.16
C GLU A 248 -15.58 10.50 -12.96
N GLN A 249 -15.44 9.20 -13.25
CA GLN A 249 -16.52 8.23 -13.06
C GLN A 249 -16.91 8.07 -11.58
N ILE A 250 -15.92 7.88 -10.70
CA ILE A 250 -16.18 7.61 -9.28
C ILE A 250 -16.87 8.80 -8.58
N PHE A 251 -16.55 10.03 -9.02
CA PHE A 251 -17.22 11.23 -8.53
C PHE A 251 -18.75 11.18 -8.73
N ASN A 252 -19.18 10.51 -9.79
CA ASN A 252 -20.60 10.37 -10.11
C ASN A 252 -21.32 9.27 -9.31
N CYS A 253 -20.58 8.44 -8.59
CA CYS A 253 -21.14 7.30 -7.88
C CYS A 253 -21.72 7.62 -6.49
N VAL A 254 -21.38 8.79 -5.92
CA VAL A 254 -21.86 9.18 -4.58
C VAL A 254 -23.18 9.95 -4.62
N ARG A 255 -23.97 9.78 -3.55
CA ARG A 255 -25.17 10.59 -3.29
C ARG A 255 -24.81 12.02 -2.87
N PRO A 256 -25.78 12.96 -2.88
CA PRO A 256 -25.60 14.24 -2.18
C PRO A 256 -25.19 14.01 -0.70
N GLY A 257 -24.25 14.81 -0.20
CA GLY A 257 -23.62 14.64 1.11
C GLY A 257 -22.62 13.48 1.20
N GLY A 258 -22.31 12.80 0.08
CA GLY A 258 -21.38 11.69 0.04
C GLY A 258 -19.91 12.12 -0.04
N THR A 259 -19.03 11.14 0.14
CA THR A 259 -17.56 11.34 0.14
C THR A 259 -16.91 10.57 -1.01
N VAL A 260 -16.04 11.24 -1.77
CA VAL A 260 -15.19 10.60 -2.80
C VAL A 260 -13.75 10.63 -2.34
N HIS A 261 -13.11 9.46 -2.32
CA HIS A 261 -11.69 9.31 -1.98
C HIS A 261 -10.89 8.89 -3.21
N PHE A 262 -10.02 9.76 -3.68
CA PHE A 262 -9.09 9.53 -4.79
C PHE A 262 -7.77 9.00 -4.24
N PHE A 263 -7.64 7.68 -4.13
CA PHE A 263 -6.43 7.04 -3.59
C PHE A 263 -5.41 6.69 -4.67
N GLY A 264 -5.87 6.21 -5.82
CA GLY A 264 -5.01 5.86 -6.93
C GLY A 264 -4.36 7.09 -7.57
N GLY A 265 -3.04 7.25 -7.44
CA GLY A 265 -2.30 8.36 -8.05
C GLY A 265 -2.27 8.25 -9.59
N CYS A 266 -2.77 9.28 -10.29
CA CYS A 266 -2.69 9.42 -11.74
C CYS A 266 -1.25 9.74 -12.21
N LYS A 267 -1.00 9.67 -13.52
CA LYS A 267 0.25 10.15 -14.12
C LYS A 267 0.42 11.64 -13.86
N SER A 268 1.64 12.07 -13.55
CA SER A 268 1.95 13.50 -13.36
C SER A 268 1.50 14.33 -14.57
N GLY A 269 0.88 15.49 -14.30
CA GLY A 269 0.32 16.39 -15.31
C GLY A 269 -1.08 16.01 -15.80
N SER A 270 -1.67 14.89 -15.33
CA SER A 270 -3.07 14.58 -15.62
C SER A 270 -4.01 15.64 -15.04
N LYS A 271 -5.11 15.89 -15.75
CA LYS A 271 -6.20 16.78 -15.32
C LYS A 271 -7.51 16.01 -15.41
N VAL A 272 -8.45 16.35 -14.55
CA VAL A 272 -9.82 15.80 -14.50
C VAL A 272 -10.83 16.95 -14.43
N SER A 273 -12.06 16.71 -14.89
CA SER A 273 -13.15 17.68 -14.84
C SER A 273 -14.28 17.14 -13.99
N PHE A 274 -14.80 17.97 -13.09
CA PHE A 274 -15.96 17.63 -12.27
C PHE A 274 -17.10 18.61 -12.50
N ASP A 275 -18.33 18.11 -12.46
CA ASP A 275 -19.54 18.94 -12.50
C ASP A 275 -19.62 19.79 -11.23
N THR A 276 -19.44 21.10 -11.39
CA THR A 276 -19.46 22.06 -10.27
C THR A 276 -20.84 22.18 -9.62
N THR A 277 -21.93 21.99 -10.39
CA THR A 277 -23.31 22.00 -9.87
C THR A 277 -23.51 20.82 -8.93
N LYS A 278 -23.12 19.62 -9.38
CA LYS A 278 -23.18 18.41 -8.55
C LYS A 278 -22.31 18.55 -7.31
N MET A 279 -21.08 19.06 -7.46
CA MET A 279 -20.15 19.22 -6.34
C MET A 279 -20.70 20.19 -5.29
N HIS A 280 -21.12 21.40 -5.71
CA HIS A 280 -21.54 22.46 -4.81
C HIS A 280 -22.92 22.19 -4.19
N TYR A 281 -23.95 21.96 -5.03
CA TYR A 281 -25.31 21.74 -4.54
C TYR A 281 -25.55 20.31 -4.02
N GLY A 282 -24.68 19.38 -4.37
CA GLY A 282 -24.66 18.04 -3.79
C GLY A 282 -23.88 17.94 -2.49
N ASP A 283 -23.21 19.02 -2.03
CA ASP A 283 -22.38 19.01 -0.81
C ASP A 283 -21.40 17.81 -0.79
N ILE A 284 -20.70 17.57 -1.92
CA ILE A 284 -19.80 16.42 -2.08
C ILE A 284 -18.46 16.69 -1.42
N LYS A 285 -18.05 15.83 -0.48
CA LYS A 285 -16.71 15.84 0.10
C LYS A 285 -15.73 15.10 -0.80
N MET A 286 -14.65 15.76 -1.20
CA MET A 286 -13.58 15.18 -2.01
C MET A 286 -12.28 15.18 -1.22
N LEU A 287 -11.57 14.04 -1.20
CA LEU A 287 -10.27 13.94 -0.54
C LEU A 287 -9.32 13.00 -1.28
N SER A 288 -8.05 13.17 -1.01
CA SER A 288 -6.99 12.22 -1.35
C SER A 288 -6.07 12.04 -0.15
N VAL A 289 -5.40 10.89 -0.09
CA VAL A 289 -4.42 10.59 0.96
C VAL A 289 -3.15 10.09 0.31
N PHE A 290 -2.04 10.70 0.67
CA PHE A 290 -0.72 10.27 0.26
C PHE A 290 0.00 9.62 1.43
N HIS A 291 0.50 8.41 1.20
CA HIS A 291 1.41 7.71 2.11
C HIS A 291 0.80 7.40 3.50
N HIS A 292 1.53 6.67 4.33
CA HIS A 292 1.16 6.36 5.71
C HIS A 292 1.80 7.33 6.72
N THR A 293 1.41 7.18 7.98
CA THR A 293 2.06 7.86 9.12
C THR A 293 2.45 6.83 10.18
N PRO A 294 3.32 7.17 11.15
CA PRO A 294 3.68 6.25 12.24
C PRO A 294 2.47 5.70 13.00
N LYS A 295 1.42 6.51 13.19
CA LYS A 295 0.16 6.09 13.83
C LYS A 295 -0.51 4.96 13.07
N TYR A 296 -0.65 5.12 11.76
CA TYR A 296 -1.38 4.15 10.93
C TYR A 296 -0.53 2.92 10.58
N PHE A 297 0.81 3.03 10.63
CA PHE A 297 1.68 1.88 10.56
C PHE A 297 1.50 0.95 11.77
N ARG A 298 1.43 1.51 12.98
CA ARG A 298 1.10 0.74 14.20
C ARG A 298 -0.29 0.14 14.12
N LYS A 299 -1.29 0.89 13.62
CA LYS A 299 -2.65 0.37 13.51
C LYS A 299 -2.76 -0.77 12.50
N ALA A 300 -2.05 -0.69 11.37
CA ALA A 300 -1.97 -1.78 10.42
C ALA A 300 -1.30 -3.03 11.03
N PHE A 301 -0.22 -2.83 11.79
CA PHE A 301 0.43 -3.90 12.54
C PHE A 301 -0.53 -4.59 13.51
N GLU A 302 -1.35 -3.83 14.27
CA GLU A 302 -2.36 -4.38 15.17
C GLU A 302 -3.37 -5.25 14.44
N TYR A 303 -3.94 -4.81 13.32
CA TYR A 303 -4.87 -5.58 12.50
C TYR A 303 -4.28 -6.90 11.98
N ILE A 304 -2.99 -6.90 11.63
CA ILE A 304 -2.32 -8.11 11.17
C ILE A 304 -1.98 -9.03 12.36
N ALA A 305 -1.51 -8.47 13.47
CA ALA A 305 -1.13 -9.23 14.66
C ALA A 305 -2.35 -9.93 15.30
N SER A 306 -3.50 -9.24 15.36
CA SER A 306 -4.75 -9.81 15.88
C SER A 306 -5.37 -10.89 14.98
N GLY A 307 -4.92 -10.98 13.71
CA GLY A 307 -5.53 -11.87 12.73
C GLY A 307 -6.85 -11.37 12.12
N GLU A 308 -7.27 -10.13 12.44
CA GLU A 308 -8.47 -9.53 11.84
C GLU A 308 -8.36 -9.37 10.32
N ILE A 309 -7.13 -9.25 9.79
CA ILE A 309 -6.85 -9.18 8.36
C ILE A 309 -5.85 -10.28 7.98
N GLU A 310 -6.34 -11.31 7.31
CA GLU A 310 -5.56 -12.47 6.84
C GLU A 310 -4.81 -12.12 5.53
N VAL A 311 -3.86 -11.17 5.63
CA VAL A 311 -3.16 -10.58 4.48
C VAL A 311 -2.44 -11.60 3.60
N GLU A 312 -2.04 -12.74 4.14
CA GLU A 312 -1.39 -13.84 3.42
C GLU A 312 -2.25 -14.42 2.28
N LYS A 313 -3.56 -14.30 2.35
CA LYS A 313 -4.46 -14.66 1.24
C LYS A 313 -4.21 -13.86 -0.04
N LEU A 314 -3.58 -12.69 0.07
CA LEU A 314 -3.22 -11.86 -1.09
C LEU A 314 -1.94 -12.33 -1.79
N ILE A 315 -1.21 -13.29 -1.25
CA ILE A 315 0.00 -13.84 -1.86
C ILE A 315 -0.41 -14.78 -2.99
N THR A 316 -0.06 -14.42 -4.22
CA THR A 316 -0.33 -15.26 -5.40
C THR A 316 0.68 -16.39 -5.49
N GLU A 317 1.96 -16.09 -5.25
CA GLU A 317 3.06 -17.03 -5.38
C GLU A 317 4.25 -16.56 -4.54
N THR A 318 5.06 -17.53 -4.09
CA THR A 318 6.34 -17.27 -3.40
C THR A 318 7.50 -17.52 -4.36
N LEU A 319 8.41 -16.57 -4.48
CA LEU A 319 9.49 -16.57 -5.45
C LEU A 319 10.85 -16.29 -4.80
N PRO A 320 11.94 -16.86 -5.33
CA PRO A 320 13.29 -16.46 -4.96
C PRO A 320 13.65 -15.07 -5.49
N LEU A 321 14.74 -14.52 -4.98
CA LEU A 321 15.17 -13.15 -5.28
C LEU A 321 15.47 -12.91 -6.76
N ASP A 322 16.03 -13.88 -7.47
CA ASP A 322 16.34 -13.78 -8.91
C ASP A 322 15.11 -13.76 -9.83
N LYS A 323 13.91 -13.97 -9.26
CA LYS A 323 12.62 -13.94 -10.00
C LYS A 323 11.85 -12.62 -9.86
N VAL A 324 12.46 -11.57 -9.28
CA VAL A 324 11.77 -10.28 -9.10
C VAL A 324 11.36 -9.67 -10.45
N GLU A 325 12.18 -9.76 -11.49
CA GLU A 325 11.80 -9.26 -12.82
C GLU A 325 10.60 -10.03 -13.41
N TYR A 326 10.59 -11.34 -13.27
CA TYR A 326 9.42 -12.17 -13.62
C TYR A 326 8.17 -11.69 -12.84
N ALA A 327 8.30 -11.45 -11.55
CA ALA A 327 7.19 -10.94 -10.74
C ALA A 327 6.67 -9.58 -11.26
N MET A 328 7.57 -8.65 -11.65
CA MET A 328 7.15 -7.38 -12.25
C MET A 328 6.35 -7.59 -13.54
N GLN A 329 6.79 -8.52 -14.40
CA GLN A 329 6.08 -8.81 -15.64
C GLN A 329 4.71 -9.45 -15.39
N GLN A 330 4.59 -10.39 -14.45
CA GLN A 330 3.30 -11.00 -14.09
C GLN A 330 2.30 -9.97 -13.53
N HIS A 331 2.79 -8.97 -12.80
CA HIS A 331 1.96 -7.85 -12.36
C HIS A 331 1.46 -7.00 -13.54
N ILE A 332 2.33 -6.69 -14.51
CA ILE A 332 1.98 -5.93 -15.71
C ILE A 332 0.89 -6.69 -16.51
N ASP A 333 1.01 -7.99 -16.60
CA ASP A 333 0.05 -8.88 -17.29
C ASP A 333 -1.25 -9.09 -16.49
N GLY A 334 -1.35 -8.54 -15.27
CA GLY A 334 -2.53 -8.68 -14.41
C GLY A 334 -2.75 -10.07 -13.84
N LYS A 335 -1.73 -10.93 -13.83
CA LYS A 335 -1.80 -12.35 -13.42
C LYS A 335 -1.55 -12.57 -11.91
N ALA A 336 -1.29 -11.51 -11.17
CA ALA A 336 -1.00 -11.59 -9.74
C ALA A 336 -1.69 -10.50 -8.92
N ILE A 337 -1.80 -10.76 -7.62
CA ILE A 337 -2.18 -9.79 -6.60
C ILE A 337 -0.91 -9.28 -5.93
N LYS A 338 -0.17 -10.13 -5.23
CA LYS A 338 1.17 -9.86 -4.69
C LYS A 338 2.05 -11.10 -4.81
N PHE A 339 3.34 -10.90 -5.05
CA PHE A 339 4.34 -11.94 -4.89
C PHE A 339 5.06 -11.76 -3.57
N LEU A 340 5.31 -12.89 -2.90
CA LEU A 340 6.20 -12.96 -1.76
C LEU A 340 7.61 -13.32 -2.25
N ILE A 341 8.57 -12.48 -1.95
CA ILE A 341 9.98 -12.70 -2.30
C ILE A 341 10.73 -13.22 -1.08
N LYS A 342 11.36 -14.37 -1.22
CA LYS A 342 12.17 -15.01 -0.19
C LYS A 342 13.66 -14.94 -0.58
N PRO A 343 14.45 -14.03 0.01
CA PRO A 343 15.85 -13.84 -0.39
C PRO A 343 16.79 -15.02 -0.10
N TRP A 344 16.32 -15.99 0.66
CA TRP A 344 17.07 -17.16 1.10
C TRP A 344 16.55 -18.48 0.49
N MET A 345 15.63 -18.39 -0.45
CA MET A 345 15.09 -19.53 -1.20
C MET A 345 16.05 -19.97 -2.30
#